data_11bce35e1a961f361c50f989f63900f7
#
_entry.id   11bce35e1a961f361c50f989f63900f7
#
_cell.length_a   1.000
_cell.length_b   1.000
_cell.length_c   1.000
_cell.angle_alpha   90.00
_cell.angle_beta   90.00
_cell.angle_gamma   90.00
#
_symmetry.space_group_name_H-M   'P 1'
#
loop_
_entity.id
_entity.type
_entity.pdbx_description
1 polymer ?
#
loop_
_entity_poly.entity_id
_entity_poly.type
_entity_poly.pdbx_seq_one_letter_code
_entity_poly.pdbx_strand_id
1 'polypeptide(L)'
;MAETIAGSNLSWGYQSSNESYACFSTNGSCPYAAARVLGGCTVHNGMVYLRGNPTDYNNWAAMGNEGWTWDEVKPFFLKAEDNGEIDRVGRFWHSTGGPLSVERFPYEPPFANAMLEAAEQAGFRISQDFNGDVLSGFGMVQSTTKNGVRRSSAASYLRPSRNRENLHVSLNSTVTRVIIEDGKAVGVEYFKNGEFKIVRTTREVILSAGNIKSPHILLLSGIGPQEHLESMGIAVVKDLPGVGSNYHDHVFFMLNFTINDPDTYENNWAAANEYLAFQTGPLSGHGITGIVAQLASSKTTPDYPDMQIYNIGYDAACAPGEIGALRSTGERSVDLASVLLHPKSRGRISLASNDPFEQPLIWSNILSEPSDLDILVEAINSAIKLTNTDAMRAYNMTLSVTAL
;
A
#
# COMPACT_ATOMS: atom_id res chain seq x y z
N MET A 1 8.40 -2.91 11.73
CA MET A 1 7.25 -3.85 11.64
C MET A 1 7.01 -4.39 10.24
N ALA A 2 7.11 -3.60 9.17
CA ALA A 2 7.02 -4.13 7.80
C ALA A 2 8.10 -5.18 7.53
N GLU A 3 9.34 -4.91 7.91
CA GLU A 3 10.48 -5.83 7.79
C GLU A 3 10.35 -7.11 8.64
N THR A 4 9.66 -7.04 9.77
CA THR A 4 9.43 -8.22 10.63
C THR A 4 8.37 -9.18 10.07
N ILE A 5 7.53 -8.74 9.15
CA ILE A 5 6.54 -9.60 8.47
C ILE A 5 7.13 -10.20 7.21
N ALA A 6 7.92 -9.44 6.45
CA ALA A 6 8.61 -9.95 5.28
C ALA A 6 9.55 -11.11 5.68
N GLY A 7 9.44 -12.25 5.01
CA GLY A 7 10.24 -13.45 5.31
C GLY A 7 9.82 -14.23 6.56
N SER A 8 8.77 -13.82 7.28
CA SER A 8 8.22 -14.57 8.43
C SER A 8 7.01 -15.41 8.01
N ASN A 9 6.57 -16.31 8.92
CA ASN A 9 5.32 -17.07 8.76
C ASN A 9 4.04 -16.21 8.82
N LEU A 10 4.18 -14.90 9.09
CA LEU A 10 3.11 -13.90 9.06
C LEU A 10 2.93 -13.28 7.67
N SER A 11 3.76 -13.64 6.69
CA SER A 11 3.65 -13.28 5.27
C SER A 11 3.16 -14.48 4.45
N TRP A 12 2.44 -14.20 3.36
CA TRP A 12 2.14 -15.21 2.34
C TRP A 12 3.38 -15.56 1.51
N GLY A 13 4.40 -14.70 1.45
CA GLY A 13 5.63 -14.93 0.71
C GLY A 13 5.42 -15.06 -0.81
N TYR A 14 4.46 -14.33 -1.37
CA TYR A 14 4.21 -14.37 -2.81
C TYR A 14 5.39 -13.84 -3.61
N GLN A 15 5.61 -14.47 -4.75
CA GLN A 15 6.58 -14.04 -5.74
C GLN A 15 5.94 -14.11 -7.13
N SER A 16 6.35 -13.22 -8.03
CA SER A 16 5.94 -13.35 -9.42
C SER A 16 6.60 -14.56 -10.08
N SER A 17 5.98 -15.04 -11.12
CA SER A 17 6.65 -15.82 -12.15
C SER A 17 7.71 -14.95 -12.82
N ASN A 18 8.62 -15.56 -13.57
CA ASN A 18 9.77 -14.87 -14.15
C ASN A 18 9.34 -13.69 -15.04
N GLU A 19 9.67 -12.47 -14.62
CA GLU A 19 9.38 -11.22 -15.32
C GLU A 19 10.45 -10.91 -16.35
N SER A 20 10.02 -10.50 -17.55
CA SER A 20 10.95 -10.22 -18.66
C SER A 20 11.51 -8.80 -18.65
N TYR A 21 10.84 -7.86 -17.96
CA TYR A 21 11.15 -6.43 -18.04
C TYR A 21 11.44 -5.77 -16.68
N ALA A 22 11.39 -6.53 -15.60
CA ALA A 22 11.58 -6.02 -14.25
C ALA A 22 12.25 -7.06 -13.33
N CYS A 23 12.58 -6.64 -12.10
CA CYS A 23 13.11 -7.50 -11.02
C CYS A 23 14.38 -8.26 -11.40
N PHE A 24 15.25 -7.67 -12.22
CA PHE A 24 16.51 -8.30 -12.65
C PHE A 24 17.46 -8.59 -11.49
N SER A 25 17.46 -7.78 -10.45
CA SER A 25 18.25 -8.00 -9.22
C SER A 25 17.83 -9.26 -8.45
N THR A 26 16.64 -9.77 -8.70
CA THR A 26 16.07 -10.98 -8.09
C THR A 26 15.81 -12.07 -9.13
N ASN A 27 16.60 -12.10 -10.21
CA ASN A 27 16.48 -13.05 -11.31
C ASN A 27 15.08 -13.10 -11.95
N GLY A 28 14.41 -11.95 -12.06
CA GLY A 28 13.09 -11.82 -12.65
C GLY A 28 11.93 -12.20 -11.71
N SER A 29 12.17 -12.54 -10.44
CA SER A 29 11.11 -12.88 -9.49
C SER A 29 10.85 -11.72 -8.52
N CYS A 30 9.76 -11.00 -8.75
CA CYS A 30 9.37 -9.87 -7.91
C CYS A 30 8.70 -10.35 -6.62
N PRO A 31 9.19 -9.96 -5.43
CA PRO A 31 8.53 -10.29 -4.17
C PRO A 31 7.28 -9.41 -3.95
N TYR A 32 6.19 -10.02 -3.48
CA TYR A 32 4.96 -9.33 -3.10
C TYR A 32 4.72 -9.43 -1.59
N ALA A 33 4.78 -8.28 -0.91
CA ALA A 33 4.49 -8.21 0.50
C ALA A 33 2.98 -8.33 0.76
N ALA A 34 2.55 -9.47 1.29
CA ALA A 34 1.15 -9.71 1.65
C ALA A 34 1.06 -10.36 3.03
N ALA A 35 0.41 -9.67 3.98
CA ALA A 35 0.31 -10.15 5.35
C ALA A 35 -0.71 -11.28 5.51
N ARG A 36 -0.32 -12.28 6.31
CA ARG A 36 -1.15 -13.41 6.74
C ARG A 36 -1.55 -13.27 8.20
N VAL A 37 -2.20 -12.15 8.55
CA VAL A 37 -2.58 -11.79 9.91
C VAL A 37 -3.97 -11.18 9.96
N LEU A 38 -4.59 -11.14 11.14
CA LEU A 38 -5.84 -10.43 11.34
C LEU A 38 -5.66 -8.93 11.10
N GLY A 39 -6.42 -8.37 10.16
CA GLY A 39 -6.27 -7.01 9.67
C GLY A 39 -5.51 -6.91 8.34
N GLY A 40 -4.96 -8.03 7.83
CA GLY A 40 -4.31 -8.09 6.52
C GLY A 40 -3.19 -7.07 6.37
N CYS A 41 -3.01 -6.54 5.17
CA CYS A 41 -1.93 -5.61 4.85
C CYS A 41 -2.00 -4.26 5.59
N THR A 42 -3.12 -3.91 6.24
CA THR A 42 -3.19 -2.70 7.08
C THR A 42 -2.31 -2.78 8.33
N VAL A 43 -1.82 -3.98 8.68
CA VAL A 43 -0.92 -4.18 9.83
C VAL A 43 0.52 -3.79 9.51
N HIS A 44 0.93 -3.83 8.25
CA HIS A 44 2.34 -3.61 7.87
C HIS A 44 2.56 -2.56 6.77
N ASN A 45 1.51 -1.95 6.20
CA ASN A 45 1.65 -0.87 5.22
C ASN A 45 2.30 0.40 5.80
N GLY A 46 2.63 1.38 4.96
CA GLY A 46 3.17 2.69 5.37
C GLY A 46 2.15 3.63 6.03
N MET A 47 0.92 3.19 6.25
CA MET A 47 -0.18 3.93 6.89
C MET A 47 -0.65 5.18 6.13
N VAL A 48 -0.07 5.51 5.01
CA VAL A 48 -0.45 6.68 4.20
C VAL A 48 -1.92 6.62 3.82
N TYR A 49 -2.66 7.70 4.08
CA TYR A 49 -4.09 7.81 3.79
C TYR A 49 -4.34 8.69 2.57
N LEU A 50 -4.52 8.04 1.43
CA LEU A 50 -4.88 8.66 0.16
C LEU A 50 -6.12 7.94 -0.40
N ARG A 51 -7.12 8.73 -0.84
CA ARG A 51 -8.37 8.19 -1.40
C ARG A 51 -8.28 7.90 -2.89
N GLY A 52 -7.26 8.41 -3.56
CA GLY A 52 -7.16 8.38 -5.01
C GLY A 52 -7.83 9.59 -5.67
N ASN A 53 -7.80 9.63 -6.98
CA ASN A 53 -8.38 10.72 -7.76
C ASN A 53 -9.86 10.43 -8.08
N PRO A 54 -10.77 11.42 -8.04
CA PRO A 54 -12.16 11.26 -8.50
C PRO A 54 -12.28 10.60 -9.87
N THR A 55 -11.34 10.90 -10.78
CA THR A 55 -11.31 10.32 -12.14
C THR A 55 -11.14 8.81 -12.13
N ASP A 56 -10.42 8.23 -11.16
CA ASP A 56 -10.22 6.78 -11.06
C ASP A 56 -11.57 6.07 -10.88
N TYR A 57 -12.40 6.58 -9.98
CA TYR A 57 -13.74 6.04 -9.71
C TYR A 57 -14.70 6.27 -10.88
N ASN A 58 -14.67 7.47 -11.47
CA ASN A 58 -15.49 7.78 -12.64
C ASN A 58 -15.11 6.89 -13.84
N ASN A 59 -13.83 6.56 -14.01
CA ASN A 59 -13.37 5.60 -15.01
C ASN A 59 -13.93 4.19 -14.74
N TRP A 60 -13.98 3.75 -13.47
CA TRP A 60 -14.60 2.48 -13.14
C TRP A 60 -16.09 2.46 -13.47
N ALA A 61 -16.82 3.53 -13.14
CA ALA A 61 -18.23 3.65 -13.51
C ALA A 61 -18.42 3.63 -15.03
N ALA A 62 -17.58 4.33 -15.79
CA ALA A 62 -17.61 4.36 -17.24
C ALA A 62 -17.35 2.99 -17.89
N MET A 63 -16.65 2.09 -17.20
CA MET A 63 -16.47 0.69 -17.61
C MET A 63 -17.72 -0.18 -17.38
N GLY A 64 -18.83 0.38 -16.89
CA GLY A 64 -20.09 -0.32 -16.62
C GLY A 64 -20.30 -0.73 -15.17
N ASN A 65 -19.49 -0.21 -14.22
CA ASN A 65 -19.67 -0.48 -12.81
C ASN A 65 -20.57 0.61 -12.18
N GLU A 66 -21.87 0.41 -12.22
CA GLU A 66 -22.84 1.32 -11.59
C GLU A 66 -22.60 1.41 -10.09
N GLY A 67 -22.77 2.62 -9.51
CA GLY A 67 -22.53 2.88 -8.09
C GLY A 67 -21.07 3.19 -7.73
N TRP A 68 -20.18 3.34 -8.72
CA TRP A 68 -18.76 3.59 -8.54
C TRP A 68 -18.28 4.96 -8.99
N THR A 69 -19.17 5.91 -9.28
CA THR A 69 -18.74 7.30 -9.49
C THR A 69 -18.18 7.89 -8.18
N TRP A 70 -17.34 8.91 -8.31
CA TRP A 70 -16.81 9.60 -7.13
C TRP A 70 -17.89 10.06 -6.16
N ASP A 71 -18.96 10.65 -6.68
CA ASP A 71 -20.06 11.17 -5.85
C ASP A 71 -20.80 10.05 -5.10
N GLU A 72 -20.85 8.85 -5.67
CA GLU A 72 -21.46 7.68 -5.04
C GLU A 72 -20.55 7.03 -3.99
N VAL A 73 -19.21 7.01 -4.19
CA VAL A 73 -18.27 6.39 -3.25
C VAL A 73 -17.80 7.33 -2.13
N LYS A 74 -17.73 8.66 -2.38
CA LYS A 74 -17.32 9.67 -1.40
C LYS A 74 -18.04 9.57 -0.05
N PRO A 75 -19.38 9.37 0.01
CA PRO A 75 -20.09 9.20 1.28
C PRO A 75 -19.58 8.05 2.14
N PHE A 76 -19.06 6.97 1.53
CA PHE A 76 -18.51 5.83 2.26
C PHE A 76 -17.12 6.13 2.84
N PHE A 77 -16.29 6.93 2.14
CA PHE A 77 -15.06 7.45 2.72
C PHE A 77 -15.35 8.33 3.95
N LEU A 78 -16.29 9.25 3.82
CA LEU A 78 -16.71 10.13 4.94
C LEU A 78 -17.29 9.32 6.11
N LYS A 79 -18.08 8.27 5.83
CA LYS A 79 -18.63 7.37 6.85
C LYS A 79 -17.56 6.59 7.59
N ALA A 80 -16.49 6.20 6.93
CA ALA A 80 -15.40 5.41 7.50
C ALA A 80 -14.45 6.26 8.38
N GLU A 81 -14.32 7.54 8.11
CA GLU A 81 -13.28 8.42 8.63
C GLU A 81 -13.61 9.03 10.00
N ASP A 82 -12.60 9.02 10.89
CA ASP A 82 -12.55 9.82 12.12
C ASP A 82 -11.30 10.71 12.05
N ASN A 83 -11.43 11.88 11.42
CA ASN A 83 -10.32 12.78 11.17
C ASN A 83 -9.99 13.62 12.40
N GLY A 84 -8.77 13.44 12.93
CA GLY A 84 -8.27 14.16 14.10
C GLY A 84 -7.89 15.63 13.83
N GLU A 85 -7.85 16.04 12.54
CA GLU A 85 -7.46 17.39 12.13
C GLU A 85 -8.59 18.11 11.35
N ILE A 86 -9.83 17.83 11.67
CA ILE A 86 -11.00 18.29 10.93
C ILE A 86 -11.05 19.83 10.75
N ASP A 87 -10.53 20.59 11.70
CA ASP A 87 -10.49 22.05 11.66
C ASP A 87 -9.44 22.56 10.64
N ARG A 88 -8.42 21.77 10.32
CA ARG A 88 -7.41 22.07 9.30
C ARG A 88 -7.88 21.70 7.89
N VAL A 89 -8.48 20.48 7.74
CA VAL A 89 -8.81 19.92 6.42
C VAL A 89 -10.24 20.21 5.97
N GLY A 90 -11.14 20.59 6.89
CA GLY A 90 -12.50 21.02 6.59
C GLY A 90 -13.51 19.88 6.36
N ARG A 91 -14.78 20.16 6.70
CA ARG A 91 -15.86 19.16 6.69
C ARG A 91 -16.45 18.87 5.31
N PHE A 92 -16.06 19.60 4.29
CA PHE A 92 -16.54 19.33 2.94
C PHE A 92 -15.93 18.05 2.36
N TRP A 93 -14.63 17.84 2.66
CA TRP A 93 -13.87 16.69 2.18
C TRP A 93 -13.69 15.60 3.24
N HIS A 94 -13.86 15.90 4.52
CA HIS A 94 -13.54 15.03 5.65
C HIS A 94 -14.68 14.90 6.65
N SER A 95 -14.59 13.87 7.51
CA SER A 95 -15.59 13.60 8.53
C SER A 95 -14.94 13.15 9.83
N THR A 96 -15.76 13.11 10.89
CA THR A 96 -15.37 12.62 12.22
C THR A 96 -16.36 11.55 12.70
N GLY A 97 -15.94 10.73 13.64
CA GLY A 97 -16.79 9.71 14.29
C GLY A 97 -16.91 8.39 13.56
N GLY A 98 -16.23 8.24 12.42
CA GLY A 98 -16.09 6.94 11.77
C GLY A 98 -15.15 5.99 12.52
N PRO A 99 -15.09 4.71 12.16
CA PRO A 99 -14.24 3.73 12.84
C PRO A 99 -12.75 3.86 12.53
N LEU A 100 -12.37 4.48 11.40
CA LEU A 100 -10.99 4.62 10.93
C LEU A 100 -10.45 6.00 11.31
N SER A 101 -9.56 6.04 12.29
CA SER A 101 -8.90 7.28 12.67
C SER A 101 -7.84 7.67 11.65
N VAL A 102 -7.80 8.97 11.33
CA VAL A 102 -6.91 9.60 10.34
C VAL A 102 -6.34 10.88 10.93
N GLU A 103 -5.01 10.99 10.94
CA GLU A 103 -4.27 12.18 11.42
C GLU A 103 -2.90 12.22 10.75
N ARG A 104 -2.18 13.35 10.79
CA ARG A 104 -0.75 13.36 10.44
C ARG A 104 0.04 12.61 11.51
N PHE A 105 1.21 12.13 11.15
CA PHE A 105 2.12 11.57 12.15
C PHE A 105 2.42 12.61 13.22
N PRO A 106 2.37 12.26 14.52
CA PRO A 106 2.67 13.22 15.60
C PRO A 106 4.10 13.74 15.60
N TYR A 107 5.02 13.00 15.01
CA TYR A 107 6.41 13.40 14.85
C TYR A 107 6.80 13.36 13.38
N GLU A 108 7.41 14.42 12.94
CA GLU A 108 8.11 14.52 11.66
C GLU A 108 9.48 15.17 11.89
N PRO A 109 10.56 14.62 11.28
CA PRO A 109 11.89 15.21 11.43
C PRO A 109 11.98 16.58 10.75
N PRO A 110 12.86 17.49 11.22
CA PRO A 110 13.09 18.80 10.57
C PRO A 110 13.40 18.71 9.08
N PHE A 111 14.07 17.65 8.65
CA PHE A 111 14.35 17.35 7.24
C PHE A 111 13.08 17.27 6.39
N ALA A 112 11.93 16.91 6.96
CA ALA A 112 10.66 16.88 6.25
C ALA A 112 10.26 18.28 5.72
N ASN A 113 10.46 19.32 6.52
CA ASN A 113 10.21 20.70 6.08
C ASN A 113 11.19 21.15 4.99
N ALA A 114 12.46 20.75 5.11
CA ALA A 114 13.46 21.03 4.08
C ALA A 114 13.11 20.36 2.73
N MET A 115 12.51 19.17 2.75
CA MET A 115 12.01 18.51 1.55
C MET A 115 10.86 19.28 0.87
N LEU A 116 9.95 19.86 1.65
CA LEU A 116 8.88 20.72 1.10
C LEU A 116 9.44 22.02 0.54
N GLU A 117 10.40 22.64 1.23
CA GLU A 117 11.12 23.81 0.71
C GLU A 117 11.86 23.48 -0.60
N ALA A 118 12.53 22.33 -0.67
CA ALA A 118 13.17 21.86 -1.89
C ALA A 118 12.18 21.69 -3.03
N ALA A 119 10.98 21.19 -2.74
CA ALA A 119 9.94 21.05 -3.74
C ALA A 119 9.49 22.43 -4.29
N GLU A 120 9.32 23.42 -3.44
CA GLU A 120 9.01 24.80 -3.86
C GLU A 120 10.14 25.40 -4.68
N GLN A 121 11.39 25.28 -4.24
CA GLN A 121 12.58 25.74 -4.98
C GLN A 121 12.73 25.06 -6.34
N ALA A 122 12.33 23.79 -6.43
CA ALA A 122 12.29 23.05 -7.69
C ALA A 122 11.08 23.42 -8.57
N GLY A 123 10.19 24.32 -8.12
CA GLY A 123 9.00 24.77 -8.85
C GLY A 123 7.81 23.85 -8.78
N PHE A 124 7.78 22.92 -7.83
CA PHE A 124 6.60 22.10 -7.57
C PHE A 124 5.60 22.82 -6.66
N ARG A 125 4.32 22.54 -6.85
CA ARG A 125 3.25 23.03 -5.99
C ARG A 125 3.27 22.31 -4.63
N ILE A 126 2.89 23.01 -3.55
CA ILE A 126 2.65 22.39 -2.25
C ILE A 126 1.14 22.19 -2.05
N SER A 127 0.77 20.92 -1.81
CA SER A 127 -0.60 20.55 -1.42
C SER A 127 -0.70 20.51 0.11
N GLN A 128 -1.75 21.12 0.63
CA GLN A 128 -2.07 21.06 2.06
C GLN A 128 -2.90 19.82 2.42
N ASP A 129 -3.58 19.25 1.41
CA ASP A 129 -4.45 18.09 1.59
C ASP A 129 -4.69 17.38 0.24
N PHE A 130 -4.16 16.16 0.10
CA PHE A 130 -4.34 15.34 -1.11
C PHE A 130 -5.71 14.65 -1.19
N ASN A 131 -6.53 14.74 -0.15
CA ASN A 131 -7.90 14.24 -0.14
C ASN A 131 -8.94 15.37 -0.26
N GLY A 132 -8.45 16.62 -0.49
CA GLY A 132 -9.23 17.86 -0.65
C GLY A 132 -9.30 18.34 -2.10
N ASP A 133 -9.19 19.65 -2.28
CA ASP A 133 -9.30 20.30 -3.61
C ASP A 133 -8.03 20.16 -4.46
N VAL A 134 -6.86 19.96 -3.83
CA VAL A 134 -5.55 20.00 -4.49
C VAL A 134 -4.91 18.63 -4.43
N LEU A 135 -5.10 17.85 -5.49
CA LEU A 135 -4.67 16.48 -5.59
C LEU A 135 -3.24 16.31 -6.13
N SER A 136 -2.57 17.40 -6.54
CA SER A 136 -1.23 17.35 -7.13
C SER A 136 -0.22 18.26 -6.42
N GLY A 137 1.05 17.91 -6.48
CA GLY A 137 2.17 18.60 -5.85
C GLY A 137 2.86 17.77 -4.78
N PHE A 138 3.68 18.42 -3.95
CA PHE A 138 4.26 17.84 -2.74
C PHE A 138 3.45 18.23 -1.52
N GLY A 139 3.42 17.40 -0.49
CA GLY A 139 2.72 17.73 0.76
C GLY A 139 2.88 16.68 1.83
N MET A 140 2.44 17.04 3.04
CA MET A 140 2.36 16.13 4.16
C MET A 140 0.99 15.44 4.16
N VAL A 141 1.00 14.13 3.99
CA VAL A 141 -0.22 13.31 4.01
C VAL A 141 -0.67 12.99 5.43
N GLN A 142 -1.95 12.71 5.57
CA GLN A 142 -2.48 12.08 6.77
C GLN A 142 -2.23 10.55 6.73
N SER A 143 -2.27 9.94 7.87
CA SER A 143 -2.02 8.51 8.08
C SER A 143 -3.15 7.83 8.84
N THR A 144 -3.27 6.52 8.70
CA THR A 144 -4.21 5.71 9.48
C THR A 144 -3.65 5.44 10.88
N THR A 145 -3.52 6.51 11.68
CA THR A 145 -3.05 6.50 13.05
C THR A 145 -4.04 7.17 14.01
N LYS A 146 -3.85 6.95 15.29
CA LYS A 146 -4.48 7.70 16.37
C LYS A 146 -3.49 7.82 17.52
N ASN A 147 -3.14 9.06 17.86
CA ASN A 147 -2.15 9.37 18.88
C ASN A 147 -0.83 8.58 18.67
N GLY A 148 -0.29 8.62 17.45
CA GLY A 148 0.95 7.92 17.12
C GLY A 148 0.85 6.39 17.03
N VAL A 149 -0.33 5.80 17.15
CA VAL A 149 -0.55 4.36 17.12
C VAL A 149 -1.28 3.95 15.83
N ARG A 150 -0.72 3.00 15.09
CA ARG A 150 -1.33 2.41 13.88
C ARG A 150 -2.78 1.97 14.10
N ARG A 151 -3.65 2.32 13.18
CA ARG A 151 -5.05 1.88 13.12
C ARG A 151 -5.24 0.91 11.95
N SER A 152 -4.99 -0.38 12.20
CA SER A 152 -5.31 -1.43 11.24
C SER A 152 -6.83 -1.65 11.15
N SER A 153 -7.31 -2.30 10.09
CA SER A 153 -8.71 -2.68 9.95
C SER A 153 -9.21 -3.54 11.12
N ALA A 154 -8.35 -4.41 11.68
CA ALA A 154 -8.69 -5.16 12.88
C ALA A 154 -8.87 -4.26 14.11
N ALA A 155 -8.02 -3.26 14.28
CA ALA A 155 -8.11 -2.32 15.40
C ALA A 155 -9.31 -1.38 15.27
N SER A 156 -9.63 -0.96 14.04
CA SER A 156 -10.67 0.02 13.74
C SER A 156 -12.08 -0.60 13.69
N TYR A 157 -12.22 -1.80 13.17
CA TYR A 157 -13.53 -2.42 12.91
C TYR A 157 -13.81 -3.65 13.79
N LEU A 158 -12.85 -4.58 13.91
CA LEU A 158 -13.11 -5.84 14.64
C LEU A 158 -13.03 -5.66 16.14
N ARG A 159 -11.99 -4.97 16.64
CA ARG A 159 -11.80 -4.80 18.08
C ARG A 159 -12.97 -4.08 18.77
N PRO A 160 -13.54 -3.00 18.23
CA PRO A 160 -14.73 -2.38 18.80
C PRO A 160 -15.97 -3.27 18.75
N SER A 161 -16.06 -4.15 17.75
CA SER A 161 -17.20 -5.04 17.51
C SER A 161 -17.09 -6.40 18.21
N ARG A 162 -16.02 -6.66 18.97
CA ARG A 162 -15.71 -7.98 19.54
C ARG A 162 -16.79 -8.58 20.45
N ASN A 163 -17.63 -7.72 21.05
CA ASN A 163 -18.69 -8.14 21.96
C ASN A 163 -20.05 -8.36 21.24
N ARG A 164 -20.08 -8.26 19.92
CA ARG A 164 -21.33 -8.55 19.16
C ARG A 164 -21.55 -10.05 19.10
N GLU A 165 -22.69 -10.51 19.60
CA GLU A 165 -23.03 -11.93 19.64
C GLU A 165 -23.14 -12.58 18.25
N ASN A 166 -23.47 -11.77 17.23
CA ASN A 166 -23.59 -12.21 15.84
C ASN A 166 -22.29 -12.08 15.02
N LEU A 167 -21.16 -11.76 15.66
CA LEU A 167 -19.84 -11.70 15.00
C LEU A 167 -18.99 -12.89 15.41
N HIS A 168 -18.67 -13.76 14.47
CA HIS A 168 -17.77 -14.90 14.67
C HIS A 168 -16.53 -14.77 13.81
N VAL A 169 -15.35 -14.78 14.42
CA VAL A 169 -14.06 -14.70 13.74
C VAL A 169 -13.34 -16.03 13.88
N SER A 170 -13.13 -16.72 12.75
CA SER A 170 -12.40 -17.99 12.71
C SER A 170 -10.98 -17.76 12.23
N LEU A 171 -10.01 -17.71 13.15
CA LEU A 171 -8.60 -17.62 12.84
C LEU A 171 -8.00 -18.96 12.44
N ASN A 172 -6.82 -18.96 11.78
CA ASN A 172 -6.14 -20.16 11.28
C ASN A 172 -7.06 -21.03 10.41
N SER A 173 -7.85 -20.36 9.57
CA SER A 173 -8.81 -20.99 8.68
C SER A 173 -8.52 -20.57 7.25
N THR A 174 -8.11 -21.53 6.41
CA THR A 174 -7.84 -21.28 4.98
C THR A 174 -9.08 -21.66 4.18
N VAL A 175 -9.73 -20.67 3.59
CA VAL A 175 -10.84 -20.92 2.66
C VAL A 175 -10.26 -21.54 1.39
N THR A 176 -10.82 -22.69 1.01
CA THR A 176 -10.38 -23.47 -0.14
C THR A 176 -11.25 -23.25 -1.36
N ARG A 177 -12.55 -23.04 -1.17
CA ARG A 177 -13.48 -22.70 -2.26
C ARG A 177 -14.80 -22.14 -1.73
N VAL A 178 -15.53 -21.46 -2.61
CA VAL A 178 -16.94 -21.12 -2.44
C VAL A 178 -17.79 -22.31 -2.89
N ILE A 179 -18.80 -22.66 -2.12
CA ILE A 179 -19.77 -23.71 -2.47
C ILE A 179 -20.90 -23.05 -3.25
N ILE A 180 -21.12 -23.54 -4.47
CA ILE A 180 -22.12 -23.03 -5.38
C ILE A 180 -23.10 -24.15 -5.72
N GLU A 181 -24.40 -23.93 -5.46
CA GLU A 181 -25.50 -24.83 -5.75
C GLU A 181 -26.55 -24.05 -6.54
N ASP A 182 -26.99 -24.60 -7.66
CA ASP A 182 -27.97 -23.97 -8.56
C ASP A 182 -27.63 -22.50 -8.93
N GLY A 183 -26.35 -22.22 -9.17
CA GLY A 183 -25.84 -20.90 -9.53
C GLY A 183 -25.77 -19.86 -8.39
N LYS A 184 -25.97 -20.29 -7.14
CA LYS A 184 -25.93 -19.45 -5.94
C LYS A 184 -24.81 -19.86 -5.02
N ALA A 185 -24.10 -18.88 -4.46
CA ALA A 185 -23.14 -19.12 -3.38
C ALA A 185 -23.90 -19.43 -2.08
N VAL A 186 -23.74 -20.66 -1.58
CA VAL A 186 -24.48 -21.18 -0.40
C VAL A 186 -23.56 -21.41 0.80
N GLY A 187 -22.27 -21.14 0.68
CA GLY A 187 -21.31 -21.30 1.76
C GLY A 187 -19.87 -21.32 1.27
N VAL A 188 -18.96 -21.63 2.17
CA VAL A 188 -17.55 -21.85 1.87
C VAL A 188 -17.04 -23.12 2.49
N GLU A 189 -16.11 -23.78 1.82
CA GLU A 189 -15.27 -24.81 2.38
C GLU A 189 -13.97 -24.18 2.89
N TYR A 190 -13.52 -24.59 4.05
CA TYR A 190 -12.28 -24.12 4.63
C TYR A 190 -11.56 -25.21 5.40
N PHE A 191 -10.25 -25.11 5.45
CA PHE A 191 -9.37 -26.02 6.19
C PHE A 191 -8.99 -25.40 7.52
N LYS A 192 -9.14 -26.18 8.60
CA LYS A 192 -8.78 -25.78 9.96
C LYS A 192 -8.46 -26.98 10.82
N ASN A 193 -7.31 -26.92 11.53
CA ASN A 193 -6.85 -27.95 12.46
C ASN A 193 -6.74 -29.36 11.81
N GLY A 194 -6.26 -29.41 10.56
CA GLY A 194 -6.09 -30.68 9.85
C GLY A 194 -7.34 -31.23 9.15
N GLU A 195 -8.46 -30.51 9.20
CA GLU A 195 -9.76 -30.98 8.66
C GLU A 195 -10.39 -29.97 7.73
N PHE A 196 -11.07 -30.46 6.68
CA PHE A 196 -11.96 -29.66 5.86
C PHE A 196 -13.31 -29.50 6.57
N LYS A 197 -13.82 -28.27 6.57
CA LYS A 197 -15.08 -27.87 7.22
C LYS A 197 -15.88 -27.00 6.27
N ILE A 198 -17.18 -27.02 6.46
CA ILE A 198 -18.14 -26.23 5.67
C ILE A 198 -18.89 -25.29 6.60
N VAL A 199 -19.05 -24.05 6.17
CA VAL A 199 -19.99 -23.11 6.76
C VAL A 199 -20.97 -22.65 5.68
N ARG A 200 -22.28 -22.75 5.97
CA ARG A 200 -23.36 -22.35 5.06
C ARG A 200 -23.76 -20.89 5.33
N THR A 201 -24.25 -20.24 4.29
CA THR A 201 -24.82 -18.89 4.38
C THR A 201 -26.26 -18.88 3.91
N THR A 202 -27.05 -17.99 4.48
CA THR A 202 -28.43 -17.73 4.08
C THR A 202 -28.59 -16.48 3.21
N ARG A 203 -27.56 -15.67 3.09
CA ARG A 203 -27.56 -14.41 2.32
C ARG A 203 -26.53 -14.45 1.21
N GLU A 204 -25.27 -14.30 1.54
CA GLU A 204 -24.18 -14.13 0.57
C GLU A 204 -22.84 -14.57 1.13
N VAL A 205 -21.88 -14.79 0.25
CA VAL A 205 -20.45 -14.95 0.55
C VAL A 205 -19.73 -13.69 0.05
N ILE A 206 -18.98 -13.02 0.93
CA ILE A 206 -18.19 -11.84 0.59
C ILE A 206 -16.72 -12.24 0.51
N LEU A 207 -16.13 -12.11 -0.67
CA LEU A 207 -14.70 -12.36 -0.88
C LEU A 207 -13.91 -11.06 -0.70
N SER A 208 -13.12 -10.99 0.37
CA SER A 208 -12.20 -9.87 0.69
C SER A 208 -10.81 -10.38 1.03
N ALA A 209 -10.35 -11.40 0.30
CA ALA A 209 -9.10 -12.10 0.56
C ALA A 209 -7.86 -11.41 -0.08
N GLY A 210 -8.04 -10.21 -0.61
CA GLY A 210 -7.02 -9.43 -1.32
C GLY A 210 -6.96 -9.73 -2.81
N ASN A 211 -6.18 -8.94 -3.53
CA ASN A 211 -6.08 -8.97 -4.99
C ASN A 211 -5.54 -10.30 -5.56
N ILE A 212 -4.77 -11.06 -4.78
CA ILE A 212 -4.20 -12.35 -5.20
C ILE A 212 -5.11 -13.51 -4.77
N LYS A 213 -5.56 -13.55 -3.50
CA LYS A 213 -6.32 -14.69 -3.01
C LYS A 213 -7.79 -14.69 -3.42
N SER A 214 -8.41 -13.54 -3.65
CA SER A 214 -9.82 -13.52 -4.10
C SER A 214 -10.00 -14.19 -5.46
N PRO A 215 -9.26 -13.84 -6.52
CA PRO A 215 -9.33 -14.58 -7.78
C PRO A 215 -8.87 -16.04 -7.65
N HIS A 216 -7.89 -16.34 -6.80
CA HIS A 216 -7.47 -17.72 -6.55
C HIS A 216 -8.61 -18.59 -5.99
N ILE A 217 -9.36 -18.08 -5.02
CA ILE A 217 -10.53 -18.76 -4.47
C ILE A 217 -11.63 -18.94 -5.52
N LEU A 218 -11.89 -17.94 -6.36
CA LEU A 218 -12.87 -18.05 -7.45
C LEU A 218 -12.48 -19.14 -8.46
N LEU A 219 -11.22 -19.17 -8.89
CA LEU A 219 -10.70 -20.19 -9.80
C LEU A 219 -10.85 -21.60 -9.20
N LEU A 220 -10.47 -21.79 -7.95
CA LEU A 220 -10.64 -23.06 -7.23
C LEU A 220 -12.12 -23.44 -7.04
N SER A 221 -13.04 -22.48 -7.15
CA SER A 221 -14.49 -22.69 -7.06
C SER A 221 -15.14 -22.97 -8.42
N GLY A 222 -14.34 -23.09 -9.50
CA GLY A 222 -14.84 -23.32 -10.85
C GLY A 222 -15.38 -22.06 -11.53
N ILE A 223 -15.00 -20.87 -11.05
CA ILE A 223 -15.38 -19.58 -11.65
C ILE A 223 -14.13 -18.94 -12.24
N GLY A 224 -14.05 -18.86 -13.56
CA GLY A 224 -12.89 -18.32 -14.26
C GLY A 224 -12.85 -18.73 -15.72
N PRO A 225 -11.69 -18.53 -16.41
CA PRO A 225 -11.53 -18.92 -17.80
C PRO A 225 -11.70 -20.45 -17.96
N GLN A 226 -12.65 -20.87 -18.78
CA GLN A 226 -13.02 -22.28 -18.94
C GLN A 226 -11.82 -23.16 -19.30
N GLU A 227 -11.06 -22.81 -20.32
CA GLU A 227 -9.90 -23.60 -20.76
C GLU A 227 -8.87 -23.83 -19.65
N HIS A 228 -8.64 -22.79 -18.83
CA HIS A 228 -7.70 -22.89 -17.72
C HIS A 228 -8.26 -23.82 -16.61
N LEU A 229 -9.54 -23.69 -16.25
CA LEU A 229 -10.18 -24.53 -15.25
C LEU A 229 -10.18 -26.01 -15.68
N GLU A 230 -10.53 -26.29 -16.92
CA GLU A 230 -10.52 -27.64 -17.49
C GLU A 230 -9.10 -28.24 -17.49
N SER A 231 -8.07 -27.44 -17.83
CA SER A 231 -6.67 -27.86 -17.81
C SER A 231 -6.18 -28.24 -16.39
N MET A 232 -6.78 -27.66 -15.34
CA MET A 232 -6.51 -27.96 -13.94
C MET A 232 -7.41 -29.08 -13.38
N GLY A 233 -8.29 -29.67 -14.20
CA GLY A 233 -9.23 -30.71 -13.77
C GLY A 233 -10.35 -30.18 -12.86
N ILE A 234 -10.65 -28.87 -12.93
CA ILE A 234 -11.70 -28.23 -12.15
C ILE A 234 -12.97 -28.13 -12.99
N ALA A 235 -14.08 -28.59 -12.45
CA ALA A 235 -15.38 -28.47 -13.10
C ALA A 235 -15.78 -27.00 -13.25
N VAL A 236 -16.15 -26.59 -14.46
CA VAL A 236 -16.55 -25.20 -14.75
C VAL A 236 -17.96 -24.95 -14.22
N VAL A 237 -18.06 -24.09 -13.21
CA VAL A 237 -19.35 -23.59 -12.68
C VAL A 237 -19.79 -22.37 -13.49
N LYS A 238 -18.86 -21.49 -13.81
CA LYS A 238 -19.12 -20.30 -14.61
C LYS A 238 -17.88 -19.93 -15.42
N ASP A 239 -18.01 -19.92 -16.73
CA ASP A 239 -17.00 -19.31 -17.58
C ASP A 239 -17.00 -17.78 -17.38
N LEU A 240 -15.90 -17.27 -16.83
CA LEU A 240 -15.72 -15.86 -16.53
C LEU A 240 -14.26 -15.47 -16.80
N PRO A 241 -13.89 -15.15 -18.05
CA PRO A 241 -12.52 -14.93 -18.47
C PRO A 241 -11.79 -13.78 -17.75
N GLY A 242 -12.55 -12.87 -17.13
CA GLY A 242 -11.99 -11.74 -16.35
C GLY A 242 -11.37 -12.15 -15.02
N VAL A 243 -11.71 -13.32 -14.47
CA VAL A 243 -11.17 -13.77 -13.18
C VAL A 243 -9.69 -14.10 -13.31
N GLY A 244 -8.87 -13.44 -12.49
CA GLY A 244 -7.42 -13.54 -12.53
C GLY A 244 -6.77 -12.71 -13.64
N SER A 245 -7.53 -12.13 -14.55
CA SER A 245 -7.03 -11.26 -15.62
C SER A 245 -6.85 -9.81 -15.15
N ASN A 246 -6.17 -9.00 -15.99
CA ASN A 246 -6.02 -7.56 -15.77
C ASN A 246 -5.30 -7.19 -14.46
N TYR A 247 -4.45 -8.08 -13.95
CA TYR A 247 -3.60 -7.78 -12.81
C TYR A 247 -2.66 -6.62 -13.14
N HIS A 248 -2.57 -5.64 -12.26
CA HIS A 248 -1.60 -4.56 -12.35
C HIS A 248 -1.32 -4.00 -10.96
N ASP A 249 -0.18 -3.36 -10.80
CA ASP A 249 0.27 -2.80 -9.54
C ASP A 249 1.06 -1.51 -9.78
N HIS A 250 1.20 -0.71 -8.75
CA HIS A 250 2.11 0.43 -8.79
C HIS A 250 3.54 -0.06 -8.92
N VAL A 251 4.24 0.45 -9.93
CA VAL A 251 5.65 0.12 -10.17
C VAL A 251 6.49 1.26 -9.65
N PHE A 252 7.54 0.94 -8.89
CA PHE A 252 8.44 1.97 -8.37
C PHE A 252 9.90 1.64 -8.63
N PHE A 253 10.69 2.69 -8.68
CA PHE A 253 12.14 2.65 -8.67
C PHE A 253 12.67 3.43 -7.46
N MET A 254 13.57 2.81 -6.71
CA MET A 254 14.15 3.40 -5.50
C MET A 254 15.44 4.13 -5.81
N LEU A 255 15.50 5.40 -5.46
CA LEU A 255 16.73 6.19 -5.45
C LEU A 255 17.22 6.32 -4.03
N ASN A 256 18.43 5.84 -3.77
CA ASN A 256 19.07 5.92 -2.46
C ASN A 256 19.97 7.15 -2.38
N PHE A 257 19.81 7.94 -1.33
CA PHE A 257 20.62 9.14 -1.08
C PHE A 257 21.25 9.07 0.30
N THR A 258 22.38 9.74 0.44
CA THR A 258 22.97 10.06 1.75
C THR A 258 22.80 11.55 2.00
N ILE A 259 22.55 11.91 3.26
CA ILE A 259 22.46 13.28 3.75
C ILE A 259 23.30 13.45 5.01
N ASN A 260 23.72 14.68 5.28
CA ASN A 260 24.28 15.08 6.57
C ASN A 260 23.20 15.86 7.33
N ASP A 261 22.61 15.24 8.35
CA ASP A 261 21.60 15.88 9.17
C ASP A 261 22.18 16.23 10.55
N PRO A 262 22.13 17.50 10.96
CA PRO A 262 22.57 17.92 12.29
C PRO A 262 21.65 17.40 13.41
N ASP A 263 20.44 16.94 13.06
CA ASP A 263 19.54 16.32 14.03
C ASP A 263 20.10 14.97 14.48
N THR A 264 20.48 14.89 15.74
CA THR A 264 21.02 13.67 16.36
C THR A 264 19.94 12.81 17.00
N TYR A 265 18.65 13.15 16.81
CA TYR A 265 17.54 12.39 17.38
C TYR A 265 17.46 11.02 16.71
N GLU A 266 17.67 9.98 17.49
CA GLU A 266 17.78 8.61 17.00
C GLU A 266 16.70 7.68 17.57
N ASN A 267 16.41 6.58 16.87
CA ASN A 267 15.62 5.48 17.37
C ASN A 267 16.38 4.69 18.46
N ASN A 268 16.48 5.27 19.64
CA ASN A 268 17.18 4.71 20.80
C ASN A 268 16.25 4.43 21.97
N TRP A 269 16.81 4.04 23.11
CA TRP A 269 16.02 3.78 24.32
C TRP A 269 15.31 5.03 24.87
N ALA A 270 15.82 6.23 24.65
CA ALA A 270 15.15 7.47 25.05
C ALA A 270 13.87 7.67 24.20
N ALA A 271 13.96 7.51 22.88
CA ALA A 271 12.81 7.54 21.98
C ALA A 271 11.79 6.44 22.31
N ALA A 272 12.27 5.23 22.64
CA ALA A 272 11.38 4.14 23.05
C ALA A 272 10.63 4.48 24.35
N ASN A 273 11.31 5.02 25.35
CA ASN A 273 10.69 5.43 26.62
C ASN A 273 9.69 6.59 26.40
N GLU A 274 10.03 7.57 25.59
CA GLU A 274 9.13 8.67 25.25
C GLU A 274 7.85 8.15 24.56
N TYR A 275 8.01 7.27 23.57
CA TYR A 275 6.87 6.69 22.87
C TYR A 275 5.99 5.82 23.80
N LEU A 276 6.61 4.98 24.63
CA LEU A 276 5.85 4.13 25.55
C LEU A 276 5.09 4.94 26.61
N ALA A 277 5.67 6.07 27.08
CA ALA A 277 5.05 6.92 28.10
C ALA A 277 4.02 7.90 27.52
N PHE A 278 4.31 8.49 26.36
CA PHE A 278 3.57 9.66 25.85
C PHE A 278 3.04 9.48 24.42
N GLN A 279 3.44 8.44 23.69
CA GLN A 279 3.10 8.23 22.27
C GLN A 279 3.58 9.39 21.38
N THR A 280 4.67 10.05 21.77
CA THR A 280 5.33 11.14 21.05
C THR A 280 6.75 10.74 20.63
N GLY A 281 7.48 11.67 19.99
CA GLY A 281 8.85 11.45 19.54
C GLY A 281 8.97 10.59 18.29
N PRO A 282 10.18 10.23 17.86
CA PRO A 282 10.44 9.59 16.56
C PRO A 282 9.66 8.31 16.31
N LEU A 283 9.40 7.51 17.34
CA LEU A 283 8.64 6.27 17.17
C LEU A 283 7.13 6.48 16.99
N SER A 284 6.63 7.70 17.15
CA SER A 284 5.26 8.07 16.81
C SER A 284 5.08 8.50 15.35
N GLY A 285 6.18 8.69 14.63
CA GLY A 285 6.24 8.95 13.20
C GLY A 285 6.67 7.73 12.39
N HIS A 286 6.90 7.94 11.12
CA HIS A 286 7.41 6.93 10.19
C HIS A 286 8.54 7.54 9.32
N GLY A 287 9.57 8.08 9.96
CA GLY A 287 10.62 8.82 9.27
C GLY A 287 10.05 9.99 8.48
N ILE A 288 10.37 10.07 7.20
CA ILE A 288 9.85 11.08 6.27
C ILE A 288 8.71 10.57 5.37
N THR A 289 8.13 9.42 5.67
CA THR A 289 7.03 8.82 4.89
C THR A 289 5.76 9.68 4.86
N GLY A 290 5.63 10.63 5.79
CA GLY A 290 4.59 11.66 5.75
C GLY A 290 4.64 12.55 4.51
N ILE A 291 5.81 12.69 3.86
CA ILE A 291 5.95 13.50 2.65
C ILE A 291 5.72 12.65 1.42
N VAL A 292 4.75 13.07 0.62
CA VAL A 292 4.40 12.44 -0.65
C VAL A 292 4.31 13.51 -1.73
N ALA A 293 4.67 13.17 -2.94
CA ALA A 293 4.31 13.94 -4.11
C ALA A 293 3.33 13.17 -4.98
N GLN A 294 2.37 13.86 -5.55
CA GLN A 294 1.55 13.39 -6.67
C GLN A 294 1.74 14.34 -7.84
N LEU A 295 2.27 13.83 -8.94
CA LEU A 295 2.71 14.63 -10.07
C LEU A 295 2.08 14.11 -11.36
N ALA A 296 1.82 15.03 -12.29
CA ALA A 296 1.40 14.68 -13.63
C ALA A 296 2.62 14.57 -14.55
N SER A 297 2.71 13.49 -15.30
CA SER A 297 3.70 13.35 -16.37
C SER A 297 3.31 14.20 -17.60
N SER A 298 4.17 14.23 -18.59
CA SER A 298 3.88 14.82 -19.91
C SER A 298 2.74 14.12 -20.66
N LYS A 299 2.24 12.97 -20.17
CA LYS A 299 1.21 12.15 -20.79
C LYS A 299 -0.20 12.37 -20.24
N THR A 300 -0.34 13.16 -19.16
CA THR A 300 -1.63 13.38 -18.49
C THR A 300 -1.82 14.88 -18.18
N THR A 301 -2.89 15.21 -17.44
CA THR A 301 -3.21 16.56 -17.01
C THR A 301 -2.82 16.81 -15.56
N PRO A 302 -2.54 18.07 -15.17
CA PRO A 302 -2.19 18.40 -13.79
C PRO A 302 -3.19 17.93 -12.74
N ASP A 303 -4.47 17.81 -13.10
CA ASP A 303 -5.55 17.38 -12.19
C ASP A 303 -5.69 15.86 -12.09
N TYR A 304 -4.94 15.10 -12.90
CA TYR A 304 -4.93 13.64 -12.89
C TYR A 304 -3.50 13.10 -12.81
N PRO A 305 -2.86 13.17 -11.64
CA PRO A 305 -1.50 12.69 -11.45
C PRO A 305 -1.36 11.20 -11.76
N ASP A 306 -0.32 10.84 -12.49
CA ASP A 306 0.04 9.47 -12.86
C ASP A 306 1.41 9.05 -12.32
N MET A 307 2.09 9.96 -11.62
CA MET A 307 3.35 9.73 -10.93
C MET A 307 3.20 10.05 -9.44
N GLN A 308 3.92 9.30 -8.61
CA GLN A 308 4.03 9.59 -7.19
C GLN A 308 5.48 9.47 -6.72
N ILE A 309 5.89 10.26 -5.74
CA ILE A 309 7.16 10.10 -5.06
C ILE A 309 6.85 9.89 -3.58
N TYR A 310 7.25 8.74 -3.06
CA TYR A 310 7.29 8.46 -1.63
C TYR A 310 8.66 8.74 -1.08
N ASN A 311 8.70 9.38 0.07
CA ASN A 311 9.90 9.48 0.86
C ASN A 311 9.91 8.32 1.87
N ILE A 312 10.94 7.48 1.80
CA ILE A 312 11.08 6.29 2.65
C ILE A 312 12.46 6.38 3.31
N GLY A 313 12.59 5.73 4.47
CA GLY A 313 13.84 5.78 5.21
C GLY A 313 13.94 7.03 6.08
N TYR A 314 15.05 7.66 6.13
CA TYR A 314 15.57 8.57 7.15
C TYR A 314 16.22 7.78 8.27
N ASP A 315 16.99 6.79 7.84
CA ASP A 315 17.61 5.84 8.75
C ASP A 315 19.01 6.29 9.12
N ALA A 316 19.25 6.46 10.41
CA ALA A 316 20.60 6.49 10.94
C ALA A 316 21.14 5.05 10.94
N ALA A 317 22.38 4.83 10.44
CA ALA A 317 22.98 3.52 10.63
C ALA A 317 23.18 3.27 12.13
N CYS A 318 22.84 2.06 12.61
CA CYS A 318 23.10 1.68 13.99
C CYS A 318 24.59 1.81 14.33
N ALA A 319 24.90 2.37 15.48
CA ALA A 319 26.26 2.36 15.97
C ALA A 319 26.71 0.90 16.18
N PRO A 320 27.86 0.48 15.64
CA PRO A 320 28.31 -0.88 15.83
C PRO A 320 28.58 -1.14 17.33
N GLY A 321 27.87 -2.08 17.91
CA GLY A 321 28.23 -2.68 19.20
C GLY A 321 27.54 -2.14 20.45
N GLU A 322 26.79 -1.05 20.43
CA GLU A 322 26.06 -0.57 21.61
C GLU A 322 24.63 -0.13 21.29
N ILE A 323 23.66 -0.78 21.91
CA ILE A 323 22.26 -0.36 21.85
C ILE A 323 22.13 1.00 22.56
N GLY A 324 21.79 2.05 21.79
CA GLY A 324 21.58 3.40 22.32
C GLY A 324 22.78 4.33 22.27
N ALA A 325 23.87 3.96 21.59
CA ALA A 325 24.97 4.89 21.35
C ALA A 325 24.56 5.96 20.30
N LEU A 326 24.81 7.23 20.64
CA LEU A 326 24.61 8.36 19.72
C LEU A 326 25.62 8.26 18.57
N ARG A 327 25.17 8.51 17.35
CA ARG A 327 26.06 8.62 16.20
C ARG A 327 26.83 9.95 16.24
N SER A 328 28.10 9.87 15.88
CA SER A 328 28.98 11.04 15.81
C SER A 328 28.97 11.77 14.47
N THR A 329 28.34 11.21 13.42
CA THR A 329 28.57 11.69 12.03
C THR A 329 27.40 12.47 11.43
N GLY A 330 26.19 12.41 11.96
CA GLY A 330 25.02 13.05 11.34
C GLY A 330 24.63 12.49 9.96
N GLU A 331 25.30 11.43 9.50
CA GLU A 331 25.02 10.82 8.21
C GLU A 331 23.77 9.93 8.29
N ARG A 332 22.84 10.11 7.34
CA ARG A 332 21.63 9.31 7.22
C ARG A 332 21.42 8.88 5.77
N SER A 333 20.73 7.75 5.59
CA SER A 333 20.19 7.33 4.31
C SER A 333 18.75 7.82 4.16
N VAL A 334 18.42 8.26 2.95
CA VAL A 334 17.09 8.69 2.54
C VAL A 334 16.78 8.04 1.20
N ASP A 335 15.61 7.44 1.11
CA ASP A 335 15.15 6.76 -0.10
C ASP A 335 13.96 7.49 -0.71
N LEU A 336 14.04 7.78 -2.01
CA LEU A 336 12.93 8.32 -2.80
C LEU A 336 12.43 7.25 -3.75
N ALA A 337 11.23 6.75 -3.50
CA ALA A 337 10.56 5.83 -4.39
C ALA A 337 9.76 6.61 -5.44
N SER A 338 10.25 6.61 -6.68
CA SER A 338 9.53 7.13 -7.84
C SER A 338 8.55 6.08 -8.35
N VAL A 339 7.28 6.39 -8.40
CA VAL A 339 6.17 5.44 -8.61
C VAL A 339 5.36 5.80 -9.84
N LEU A 340 5.04 4.81 -10.66
CA LEU A 340 4.04 4.87 -11.71
C LEU A 340 2.69 4.45 -11.13
N LEU A 341 1.68 5.36 -11.17
CA LEU A 341 0.35 5.12 -10.59
C LEU A 341 -0.62 4.42 -11.54
N HIS A 342 -0.55 4.71 -12.84
CA HIS A 342 -1.48 4.22 -13.84
C HIS A 342 -0.77 3.40 -14.93
N PRO A 343 -0.18 2.22 -14.58
CA PRO A 343 0.49 1.39 -15.58
C PRO A 343 -0.49 0.92 -16.65
N LYS A 344 -0.06 0.86 -17.90
CA LYS A 344 -0.78 0.21 -19.01
C LYS A 344 -0.48 -1.27 -19.08
N SER A 345 0.68 -1.69 -18.60
CA SER A 345 1.07 -3.10 -18.48
C SER A 345 0.02 -3.89 -17.71
N ARG A 346 -0.32 -5.07 -18.21
CA ARG A 346 -1.32 -5.94 -17.58
C ARG A 346 -0.79 -7.35 -17.46
N GLY A 347 -1.03 -7.93 -16.32
CA GLY A 347 -0.70 -9.28 -15.95
C GLY A 347 -1.91 -10.14 -15.65
N ARG A 348 -1.65 -11.26 -15.02
CA ARG A 348 -2.69 -12.23 -14.63
C ARG A 348 -2.28 -13.03 -13.40
N ILE A 349 -3.30 -13.58 -12.74
CA ILE A 349 -3.19 -14.57 -11.69
C ILE A 349 -3.86 -15.85 -12.20
N SER A 350 -3.18 -16.99 -12.08
CA SER A 350 -3.69 -18.29 -12.52
C SER A 350 -3.37 -19.36 -11.48
N LEU A 351 -4.03 -20.49 -11.58
CA LEU A 351 -3.72 -21.65 -10.74
C LEU A 351 -2.40 -22.30 -11.19
N ALA A 352 -1.61 -22.73 -10.22
CA ALA A 352 -0.48 -23.63 -10.45
C ALA A 352 -0.97 -25.11 -10.53
N SER A 353 -1.97 -25.44 -9.72
CA SER A 353 -2.69 -26.72 -9.71
C SER A 353 -4.08 -26.56 -9.10
N ASN A 354 -4.79 -27.66 -8.90
CA ASN A 354 -6.06 -27.66 -8.17
C ASN A 354 -5.91 -27.83 -6.64
N ASP A 355 -4.68 -27.86 -6.13
CA ASP A 355 -4.42 -27.87 -4.69
C ASP A 355 -4.64 -26.46 -4.09
N PRO A 356 -5.62 -26.25 -3.16
CA PRO A 356 -5.88 -24.95 -2.57
C PRO A 356 -4.74 -24.42 -1.68
N PHE A 357 -3.78 -25.25 -1.32
CA PHE A 357 -2.63 -24.87 -0.50
C PHE A 357 -1.43 -24.46 -1.34
N GLU A 358 -1.41 -24.79 -2.62
CA GLU A 358 -0.40 -24.29 -3.53
C GLU A 358 -0.64 -22.82 -3.86
N GLN A 359 0.45 -22.06 -3.98
CA GLN A 359 0.36 -20.64 -4.32
C GLN A 359 -0.04 -20.46 -5.78
N PRO A 360 -0.87 -19.45 -6.11
CA PRO A 360 -1.17 -19.13 -7.49
C PRO A 360 0.07 -18.62 -8.22
N LEU A 361 0.09 -18.80 -9.53
CA LEU A 361 1.07 -18.17 -10.42
C LEU A 361 0.69 -16.70 -10.62
N ILE A 362 1.65 -15.82 -10.41
CA ILE A 362 1.49 -14.37 -10.55
C ILE A 362 2.37 -13.90 -11.70
N TRP A 363 1.75 -13.47 -12.78
CA TRP A 363 2.40 -12.87 -13.95
C TRP A 363 2.09 -11.39 -13.93
N SER A 364 2.97 -10.56 -13.40
CA SER A 364 2.69 -9.12 -13.29
C SER A 364 2.90 -8.38 -14.59
N ASN A 365 3.80 -8.86 -15.45
CA ASN A 365 4.11 -8.29 -16.74
C ASN A 365 4.50 -6.80 -16.67
N ILE A 366 5.16 -6.43 -15.58
CA ILE A 366 5.56 -5.05 -15.24
C ILE A 366 6.44 -4.48 -16.33
N LEU A 367 6.19 -3.21 -16.73
CA LEU A 367 6.94 -2.46 -17.75
C LEU A 367 6.96 -3.13 -19.14
N SER A 368 6.01 -3.99 -19.45
CA SER A 368 5.85 -4.56 -20.79
C SER A 368 5.41 -3.52 -21.82
N GLU A 369 4.77 -2.44 -21.37
CA GLU A 369 4.38 -1.30 -22.19
C GLU A 369 5.45 -0.19 -22.10
N PRO A 370 6.09 0.21 -23.21
CA PRO A 370 7.18 1.20 -23.19
C PRO A 370 6.78 2.54 -22.57
N SER A 371 5.50 2.95 -22.71
CA SER A 371 5.00 4.20 -22.11
C SER A 371 5.06 4.21 -20.59
N ASP A 372 5.02 3.04 -19.95
CA ASP A 372 5.11 2.91 -18.49
C ASP A 372 6.52 3.26 -18.01
N LEU A 373 7.53 2.82 -18.76
CA LEU A 373 8.92 3.17 -18.50
C LEU A 373 9.18 4.67 -18.70
N ASP A 374 8.62 5.28 -19.76
CA ASP A 374 8.75 6.71 -20.02
C ASP A 374 8.26 7.54 -18.80
N ILE A 375 7.07 7.21 -18.28
CA ILE A 375 6.48 7.91 -17.13
C ILE A 375 7.33 7.68 -15.86
N LEU A 376 7.80 6.46 -15.64
CA LEU A 376 8.65 6.15 -14.49
C LEU A 376 9.97 6.94 -14.54
N VAL A 377 10.57 7.12 -15.72
CA VAL A 377 11.78 7.96 -15.91
C VAL A 377 11.46 9.43 -15.64
N GLU A 378 10.29 9.96 -16.01
CA GLU A 378 9.88 11.32 -15.64
C GLU A 378 9.75 11.48 -14.12
N ALA A 379 9.22 10.48 -13.41
CA ALA A 379 9.13 10.47 -11.95
C ALA A 379 10.53 10.47 -11.29
N ILE A 380 11.45 9.65 -11.81
CA ILE A 380 12.85 9.60 -11.35
C ILE A 380 13.53 10.97 -11.54
N ASN A 381 13.39 11.59 -12.71
CA ASN A 381 13.95 12.91 -12.99
C ASN A 381 13.36 13.98 -12.06
N SER A 382 12.08 13.89 -11.71
CA SER A 382 11.44 14.79 -10.76
C SER A 382 12.00 14.63 -9.34
N ALA A 383 12.31 13.41 -8.91
CA ALA A 383 12.98 13.16 -7.64
C ALA A 383 14.43 13.72 -7.64
N ILE A 384 15.19 13.48 -8.71
CA ILE A 384 16.57 14.00 -8.85
C ILE A 384 16.57 15.54 -8.85
N LYS A 385 15.55 16.18 -9.42
CA LYS A 385 15.46 17.65 -9.45
C LYS A 385 15.50 18.29 -8.06
N LEU A 386 14.98 17.60 -7.03
CA LEU A 386 15.01 18.08 -5.65
C LEU A 386 16.45 18.26 -5.14
N THR A 387 17.36 17.35 -5.49
CA THR A 387 18.74 17.36 -4.98
C THR A 387 19.53 18.58 -5.44
N ASN A 388 19.10 19.25 -6.50
CA ASN A 388 19.75 20.45 -7.04
C ASN A 388 19.31 21.75 -6.37
N THR A 389 18.46 21.71 -5.36
CA THR A 389 17.96 22.87 -4.62
C THR A 389 18.89 23.29 -3.50
N ASP A 390 18.80 24.55 -3.08
CA ASP A 390 19.61 25.05 -1.96
C ASP A 390 19.24 24.37 -0.65
N ALA A 391 17.96 24.06 -0.45
CA ALA A 391 17.49 23.33 0.72
C ALA A 391 18.16 21.95 0.84
N MET A 392 18.30 21.20 -0.26
CA MET A 392 18.96 19.88 -0.22
C MET A 392 20.47 19.96 -0.20
N ARG A 393 21.07 21.01 -0.81
CA ARG A 393 22.51 21.27 -0.70
C ARG A 393 22.94 21.54 0.75
N ALA A 394 22.09 22.17 1.56
CA ALA A 394 22.35 22.39 2.99
C ALA A 394 22.51 21.07 3.78
N TYR A 395 21.89 19.99 3.31
CA TYR A 395 22.04 18.65 3.87
C TYR A 395 23.07 17.78 3.14
N ASN A 396 23.84 18.34 2.19
CA ASN A 396 24.75 17.56 1.33
C ASN A 396 24.10 16.31 0.72
N MET A 397 22.84 16.44 0.27
CA MET A 397 22.13 15.30 -0.30
C MET A 397 22.81 14.81 -1.58
N THR A 398 23.31 13.59 -1.55
CA THR A 398 24.04 12.96 -2.66
C THR A 398 23.47 11.59 -3.00
N LEU A 399 23.38 11.29 -4.31
CA LEU A 399 22.95 9.98 -4.77
C LEU A 399 24.00 8.93 -4.42
N SER A 400 23.57 7.84 -3.77
CA SER A 400 24.43 6.71 -3.44
C SER A 400 24.67 5.85 -4.68
N VAL A 401 25.91 5.81 -5.16
CA VAL A 401 26.31 5.09 -6.40
C VAL A 401 26.29 3.55 -6.23
N THR A 402 26.10 3.05 -5.02
CA THR A 402 26.06 1.60 -4.73
C THR A 402 24.75 0.91 -5.11
N ALA A 403 23.79 1.65 -5.67
CA ALA A 403 22.44 1.14 -5.99
C ALA A 403 22.19 0.93 -7.50
N LEU A 404 23.20 1.00 -8.36
CA LEU A 404 23.09 0.74 -9.80
C LEU A 404 23.69 -0.62 -10.17
#